data_b30319dacb20a127e9c2beef6d15aa34
#
_entry.id   b30319dacb20a127e9c2beef6d15aa34
#
_cell.length_a   1.000
_cell.length_b   1.000
_cell.length_c   1.000
_cell.angle_alpha   90.00
_cell.angle_beta   90.00
_cell.angle_gamma   90.00
#
_symmetry.space_group_name_H-M   'P 1'
#
loop_
_entity.id
_entity.type
_entity.pdbx_description
1 polymer ?
#
loop_
_entity_poly.entity_id
_entity_poly.type
_entity_poly.pdbx_seq_one_letter_code
_entity_poly.pdbx_strand_id
1 'polypeptide(L)'
;MKRSLFVVLTLTLGVISVSCAPTPPPEVPQATSQPAQLPVQPAPEPVAAPDACGAAPLQYLVGRPKSQIPVPVDPSKRRVTCSTCPVTMDYREDRLNIIFDADTGTVLEVKCG
;
A
#
# COMPACT_ATOMS: atom_id res chain seq x y z
N MET A 1 42.22 -21.61 28.63
CA MET A 1 43.50 -20.89 28.65
C MET A 1 44.16 -21.11 27.29
N LYS A 2 44.19 -20.12 26.42
CA LYS A 2 45.20 -19.84 25.40
C LYS A 2 44.73 -18.64 24.59
N ARG A 3 45.28 -17.49 24.95
CA ARG A 3 45.15 -16.23 24.22
C ARG A 3 46.06 -16.32 22.99
N SER A 4 45.51 -16.13 21.81
CA SER A 4 46.29 -15.88 20.58
C SER A 4 46.00 -14.48 20.12
N LEU A 5 46.91 -13.62 20.38
CA LEU A 5 47.00 -12.23 19.97
C LEU A 5 47.56 -12.23 18.53
N PHE A 6 46.73 -11.99 17.52
CA PHE A 6 47.20 -11.70 16.17
C PHE A 6 47.14 -10.19 15.95
N VAL A 7 48.31 -9.59 16.06
CA VAL A 7 48.58 -8.24 15.58
C VAL A 7 48.76 -8.33 14.08
N VAL A 8 47.77 -7.86 13.29
CA VAL A 8 47.93 -7.65 11.87
C VAL A 8 48.16 -6.18 11.60
N LEU A 9 49.42 -5.88 11.29
CA LEU A 9 49.90 -4.58 10.87
C LEU A 9 49.50 -4.40 9.39
N THR A 10 48.39 -3.69 9.10
CA THR A 10 48.02 -3.35 7.72
C THR A 10 48.61 -2.01 7.33
N LEU A 11 49.52 -2.07 6.40
CA LEU A 11 50.14 -0.93 5.71
C LEU A 11 49.12 -0.31 4.77
N THR A 12 48.60 0.92 5.10
CA THR A 12 47.69 1.64 4.23
C THR A 12 48.46 2.43 3.18
N LEU A 13 48.43 1.94 1.94
CA LEU A 13 48.93 2.66 0.77
C LEU A 13 47.89 3.72 0.36
N GLY A 14 48.19 5.00 0.59
CA GLY A 14 47.35 6.12 0.19
C GLY A 14 47.32 6.30 -1.33
N VAL A 15 46.20 6.05 -1.94
CA VAL A 15 45.92 6.40 -3.33
C VAL A 15 45.37 7.83 -3.37
N ILE A 16 46.15 8.74 -3.91
CA ILE A 16 45.72 10.12 -4.16
C ILE A 16 44.88 10.09 -5.43
N SER A 17 43.56 10.11 -5.29
CA SER A 17 42.62 10.27 -6.41
C SER A 17 42.57 11.76 -6.80
N VAL A 18 43.12 12.08 -7.95
CA VAL A 18 42.94 13.38 -8.62
C VAL A 18 41.50 13.41 -9.15
N SER A 19 40.64 14.14 -8.44
CA SER A 19 39.26 14.39 -8.86
C SER A 19 39.27 15.45 -9.95
N CYS A 20 39.11 15.05 -11.22
CA CYS A 20 38.71 15.95 -12.29
C CYS A 20 37.25 16.36 -12.05
N ALA A 21 37.05 17.58 -11.58
CA ALA A 21 35.72 18.16 -11.49
C ALA A 21 35.19 18.43 -12.93
N PRO A 22 34.02 17.90 -13.32
CA PRO A 22 33.38 18.32 -14.56
C PRO A 22 32.95 19.78 -14.46
N THR A 23 33.31 20.57 -15.45
CA THR A 23 32.86 21.96 -15.61
C THR A 23 31.34 21.96 -15.73
N PRO A 24 30.60 22.73 -14.91
CA PRO A 24 29.16 22.84 -15.07
C PRO A 24 28.82 23.45 -16.42
N PRO A 25 27.82 22.91 -17.13
CA PRO A 25 27.33 23.53 -18.36
C PRO A 25 26.77 24.93 -18.08
N PRO A 26 26.84 25.88 -19.06
CA PRO A 26 26.30 27.22 -18.89
C PRO A 26 24.81 27.14 -18.53
N GLU A 27 24.49 27.74 -17.41
CA GLU A 27 23.14 27.88 -16.89
C GLU A 27 22.32 28.71 -17.86
N VAL A 28 21.50 28.05 -18.67
CA VAL A 28 20.49 28.70 -19.50
C VAL A 28 19.47 29.28 -18.53
N PRO A 29 19.12 30.58 -18.60
CA PRO A 29 18.05 31.11 -17.75
C PRO A 29 16.78 30.37 -18.08
N GLN A 30 16.41 29.43 -17.24
CA GLN A 30 15.08 28.80 -17.26
C GLN A 30 14.09 29.89 -16.86
N ALA A 31 13.42 30.45 -17.87
CA ALA A 31 12.22 31.24 -17.63
C ALA A 31 11.28 30.33 -16.85
N THR A 32 11.12 30.60 -15.58
CA THR A 32 10.18 29.93 -14.68
C THR A 32 8.78 30.29 -15.17
N SER A 33 8.33 29.57 -16.19
CA SER A 33 6.91 29.50 -16.52
C SER A 33 6.28 28.66 -15.43
N GLN A 34 5.99 29.28 -14.30
CA GLN A 34 5.15 28.72 -13.27
C GLN A 34 3.78 28.49 -13.92
N PRO A 35 3.34 27.24 -14.10
CA PRO A 35 1.99 27.01 -14.59
C PRO A 35 1.05 27.69 -13.60
N ALA A 36 0.20 28.59 -14.09
CA ALA A 36 -0.88 29.15 -13.29
C ALA A 36 -1.66 27.97 -12.71
N GLN A 37 -1.49 27.71 -11.42
CA GLN A 37 -2.29 26.76 -10.70
C GLN A 37 -3.72 27.31 -10.72
N LEU A 38 -4.53 26.75 -11.60
CA LEU A 38 -5.97 26.90 -11.52
C LEU A 38 -6.36 26.52 -10.08
N PRO A 39 -7.30 27.25 -9.44
CA PRO A 39 -7.75 26.91 -8.10
C PRO A 39 -8.18 25.45 -8.12
N VAL A 40 -7.49 24.62 -7.31
CA VAL A 40 -7.84 23.23 -7.12
C VAL A 40 -9.22 23.24 -6.48
N GLN A 41 -10.26 23.03 -7.29
CA GLN A 41 -11.58 22.73 -6.78
C GLN A 41 -11.42 21.46 -5.94
N PRO A 42 -11.89 21.44 -4.68
CA PRO A 42 -11.98 20.21 -3.90
C PRO A 42 -12.72 19.19 -4.79
N ALA A 43 -12.10 18.02 -5.00
CA ALA A 43 -12.79 16.93 -5.68
C ALA A 43 -14.11 16.70 -4.95
N PRO A 44 -15.25 16.54 -5.67
CA PRO A 44 -16.50 16.22 -5.00
C PRO A 44 -16.27 14.96 -4.17
N GLU A 45 -16.63 15.04 -2.89
CA GLU A 45 -16.59 13.88 -2.00
C GLU A 45 -17.36 12.74 -2.68
N PRO A 46 -16.80 11.50 -2.71
CA PRO A 46 -17.49 10.38 -3.30
C PRO A 46 -18.85 10.24 -2.63
N VAL A 47 -19.92 10.54 -3.36
CA VAL A 47 -21.28 10.24 -2.91
C VAL A 47 -21.29 8.74 -2.66
N ALA A 48 -21.44 8.32 -1.40
CA ALA A 48 -21.47 6.93 -1.03
C ALA A 48 -22.53 6.24 -1.92
N ALA A 49 -22.08 5.31 -2.77
CA ALA A 49 -22.97 4.52 -3.59
C ALA A 49 -24.00 3.84 -2.67
N PRO A 50 -25.26 3.72 -3.10
CA PRO A 50 -26.28 3.04 -2.30
C PRO A 50 -25.76 1.63 -1.93
N ASP A 51 -25.99 1.22 -0.68
CA ASP A 51 -25.51 -0.07 -0.13
C ASP A 51 -26.32 -1.23 -0.74
N ALA A 52 -26.02 -1.56 -2.00
CA ALA A 52 -26.71 -2.60 -2.75
C ALA A 52 -26.43 -4.02 -2.22
N CYS A 53 -25.32 -4.22 -1.48
CA CYS A 53 -24.89 -5.52 -1.01
C CYS A 53 -25.05 -5.74 0.51
N GLY A 54 -25.49 -4.73 1.27
CA GLY A 54 -25.59 -4.80 2.72
C GLY A 54 -24.25 -4.71 3.45
N ALA A 55 -23.30 -3.94 2.92
CA ALA A 55 -22.00 -3.73 3.55
C ALA A 55 -22.06 -2.83 4.79
N ALA A 56 -22.94 -1.82 4.79
CA ALA A 56 -23.03 -0.83 5.86
C ALA A 56 -23.26 -1.45 7.25
N PRO A 57 -24.25 -2.34 7.47
CA PRO A 57 -24.48 -2.96 8.77
C PRO A 57 -23.36 -3.91 9.22
N LEU A 58 -22.41 -4.27 8.35
CA LEU A 58 -21.33 -5.20 8.64
C LEU A 58 -19.96 -4.51 8.79
N GLN A 59 -19.90 -3.18 8.73
CA GLN A 59 -18.65 -2.43 8.92
C GLN A 59 -18.02 -2.66 10.30
N TYR A 60 -18.79 -3.05 11.31
CA TYR A 60 -18.28 -3.38 12.65
C TYR A 60 -17.33 -4.59 12.64
N LEU A 61 -17.32 -5.40 11.59
CA LEU A 61 -16.41 -6.53 11.45
C LEU A 61 -14.97 -6.10 11.18
N VAL A 62 -14.75 -4.90 10.64
CA VAL A 62 -13.41 -4.38 10.38
C VAL A 62 -12.62 -4.32 11.69
N GLY A 63 -11.41 -4.90 11.68
CA GLY A 63 -10.58 -5.07 12.86
C GLY A 63 -10.94 -6.29 13.74
N ARG A 64 -11.96 -7.05 13.38
CA ARG A 64 -12.35 -8.28 14.10
C ARG A 64 -11.76 -9.53 13.45
N PRO A 65 -11.59 -10.62 14.21
CA PRO A 65 -11.15 -11.89 13.66
C PRO A 65 -12.19 -12.48 12.71
N LYS A 66 -11.77 -13.14 11.64
CA LYS A 66 -12.63 -13.78 10.63
C LYS A 66 -13.63 -14.79 11.22
N SER A 67 -13.35 -15.35 12.38
CA SER A 67 -14.27 -16.26 13.10
C SER A 67 -15.58 -15.59 13.55
N GLN A 68 -15.62 -14.26 13.59
CA GLN A 68 -16.83 -13.49 13.93
C GLN A 68 -17.69 -13.13 12.70
N ILE A 69 -17.27 -13.51 11.50
CA ILE A 69 -18.06 -13.27 10.29
C ILE A 69 -19.31 -14.16 10.35
N PRO A 70 -20.51 -13.59 10.32
CA PRO A 70 -21.74 -14.37 10.38
C PRO A 70 -21.89 -15.25 9.13
N VAL A 71 -22.46 -16.42 9.29
CA VAL A 71 -22.79 -17.31 8.16
C VAL A 71 -23.82 -16.62 7.27
N PRO A 72 -23.59 -16.51 5.96
CA PRO A 72 -24.53 -15.85 5.06
C PRO A 72 -25.80 -16.69 4.84
N VAL A 73 -26.94 -16.03 4.71
CA VAL A 73 -28.20 -16.67 4.31
C VAL A 73 -28.11 -17.11 2.83
N ASP A 74 -27.46 -16.30 2.00
CA ASP A 74 -27.18 -16.59 0.60
C ASP A 74 -25.67 -16.53 0.32
N PRO A 75 -25.00 -17.69 0.22
CA PRO A 75 -23.57 -17.75 -0.04
C PRO A 75 -23.18 -17.18 -1.41
N SER A 76 -24.09 -17.17 -2.39
CA SER A 76 -23.79 -16.65 -3.74
C SER A 76 -23.61 -15.12 -3.77
N LYS A 77 -24.19 -14.44 -2.78
CA LYS A 77 -24.11 -12.99 -2.60
C LYS A 77 -23.02 -12.54 -1.64
N ARG A 78 -22.22 -13.46 -1.14
CA ARG A 78 -21.10 -13.14 -0.22
C ARG A 78 -19.82 -13.84 -0.62
N ARG A 79 -18.74 -13.07 -0.67
CA ARG A 79 -17.38 -13.59 -0.84
C ARG A 79 -16.57 -13.25 0.40
N VAL A 80 -15.94 -14.23 1.00
CA VAL A 80 -14.96 -14.06 2.08
C VAL A 80 -13.61 -14.53 1.55
N THR A 81 -12.62 -13.65 1.51
CA THR A 81 -11.32 -13.94 0.90
C THR A 81 -10.19 -13.30 1.71
N CYS A 82 -8.99 -13.83 1.58
CA CYS A 82 -7.81 -13.20 2.18
C CYS A 82 -7.26 -12.09 1.27
N SER A 83 -6.51 -11.16 1.85
CA SER A 83 -5.92 -10.00 1.16
C SER A 83 -4.97 -10.36 0.02
N THR A 84 -4.32 -11.54 0.11
CA THR A 84 -3.37 -12.05 -0.88
C THR A 84 -3.91 -13.21 -1.71
N CYS A 85 -5.17 -13.62 -1.45
CA CYS A 85 -5.79 -14.72 -2.19
C CYS A 85 -6.17 -14.28 -3.60
N PRO A 86 -5.97 -15.13 -4.64
CA PRO A 86 -6.44 -14.84 -5.97
C PRO A 86 -7.97 -14.78 -6.00
N VAL A 87 -8.51 -13.75 -6.64
CA VAL A 87 -9.95 -13.58 -6.82
C VAL A 87 -10.26 -13.37 -8.30
N THR A 88 -11.46 -13.77 -8.72
CA THR A 88 -11.97 -13.50 -10.06
C THR A 88 -12.31 -12.01 -10.21
N MET A 89 -12.07 -11.45 -11.40
CA MET A 89 -12.28 -10.03 -11.73
C MET A 89 -13.73 -9.71 -12.09
N ASP A 90 -14.68 -10.52 -11.64
CA ASP A 90 -16.11 -10.33 -11.85
C ASP A 90 -16.68 -9.37 -10.79
N TYR A 91 -16.82 -8.12 -11.12
CA TYR A 91 -17.48 -7.14 -10.26
C TYR A 91 -19.00 -7.39 -10.24
N ARG A 92 -19.58 -7.36 -9.03
CA ARG A 92 -21.02 -7.48 -8.82
C ARG A 92 -21.45 -6.57 -7.67
N GLU A 93 -22.21 -5.53 -7.99
CA GLU A 93 -22.66 -4.53 -7.00
C GLU A 93 -23.51 -5.12 -5.87
N ASP A 94 -24.22 -6.23 -6.13
CA ASP A 94 -25.07 -6.94 -5.16
C ASP A 94 -24.30 -7.97 -4.32
N ARG A 95 -22.99 -8.15 -4.57
CA ARG A 95 -22.15 -9.09 -3.82
C ARG A 95 -21.35 -8.39 -2.74
N LEU A 96 -21.50 -8.87 -1.52
CA LEU A 96 -20.70 -8.45 -0.38
C LEU A 96 -19.34 -9.15 -0.38
N ASN A 97 -18.25 -8.38 -0.36
CA ASN A 97 -16.90 -8.90 -0.18
C ASN A 97 -16.41 -8.55 1.22
N ILE A 98 -15.93 -9.56 1.95
CA ILE A 98 -15.26 -9.41 3.23
C ILE A 98 -13.82 -9.88 3.04
N ILE A 99 -12.87 -8.97 3.19
CA ILE A 99 -11.45 -9.22 2.99
C ILE A 99 -10.76 -9.27 4.34
N PHE A 100 -10.03 -10.35 4.61
CA PHE A 100 -9.27 -10.50 5.84
C PHE A 100 -7.78 -10.63 5.55
N ASP A 101 -6.97 -10.27 6.51
CA ASP A 101 -5.51 -10.44 6.45
C ASP A 101 -5.15 -11.93 6.48
N ALA A 102 -4.28 -12.35 5.57
CA ALA A 102 -3.92 -13.76 5.40
C ALA A 102 -3.19 -14.34 6.62
N ASP A 103 -2.36 -13.53 7.28
CA ASP A 103 -1.51 -13.98 8.38
C ASP A 103 -2.22 -13.92 9.74
N THR A 104 -2.90 -12.81 10.01
CA THR A 104 -3.55 -12.56 11.30
C THR A 104 -5.00 -13.04 11.35
N GLY A 105 -5.65 -13.21 10.20
CA GLY A 105 -7.07 -13.51 10.11
C GLY A 105 -7.99 -12.35 10.51
N THR A 106 -7.45 -11.13 10.60
CA THR A 106 -8.22 -9.93 10.95
C THR A 106 -8.94 -9.38 9.73
N VAL A 107 -10.21 -9.02 9.86
CA VAL A 107 -10.98 -8.40 8.78
C VAL A 107 -10.44 -7.01 8.50
N LEU A 108 -10.05 -6.76 7.25
CA LEU A 108 -9.48 -5.48 6.78
C LEU A 108 -10.54 -4.59 6.15
N GLU A 109 -11.44 -5.19 5.38
CA GLU A 109 -12.38 -4.43 4.55
C GLU A 109 -13.68 -5.18 4.35
N VAL A 110 -14.79 -4.42 4.31
CA VAL A 110 -16.13 -4.90 3.98
C VAL A 110 -16.72 -3.97 2.94
N LYS A 111 -16.97 -4.47 1.72
CA LYS A 111 -17.43 -3.66 0.59
C LYS A 111 -18.28 -4.43 -0.43
N CYS A 112 -19.00 -3.71 -1.28
CA CYS A 112 -19.66 -4.27 -2.46
C CYS A 112 -18.66 -4.50 -3.61
N GLY A 113 -18.92 -5.50 -4.49
CA GLY A 113 -18.11 -5.70 -5.70
C GLY A 113 -17.88 -7.13 -6.17
#